data_146057a4d904df3a64428ab4eb29273f
#
_entry.id   146057a4d904df3a64428ab4eb29273f
#
_cell.length_a   1.000
_cell.length_b   1.000
_cell.length_c   1.000
_cell.angle_alpha   90.00
_cell.angle_beta   90.00
_cell.angle_gamma   90.00
#
_symmetry.space_group_name_H-M   'P 1'
#
loop_
_entity.id
_entity.type
_entity.pdbx_description
1 polymer ?
#
loop_
_entity_poly.entity_id
_entity_poly.type
_entity_poly.pdbx_seq_one_letter_code
_entity_poly.pdbx_strand_id
1 'polypeptide(L)'
;MVNRGSRTLSITNRFCLVMVLSVLAGVTWIFSNARLAFAAAVESAASNPSDSINLLIGFRPGAAYDLYARLSARYMLRYLPGKPAFLVENKPEEAQETVRRIYRTKADGATLAALIPALYLAQLSAKSEPGFDLTKLSWIGSPTKSHYLLYMSTKAPFKTMRDIRDGATPPLCGAGTETTTGYYVPKLFEETLGTKFALRMGFEEGPDTDAAVERGEVQCRALTIDGFFSHEPYPTWIKKEIVRIVLQTGSKRDARLPNVPTLYEVMDEFKTSAANRNLAKLVLASSDFGRPMVAPPGLPGDRLKIFRDAYNQAMKDSGLLLEAKQSPLEINPTTGQELEVLAKEVIAQPKDLVARMNKLMGR
;
A
#
# COMPACT_ATOMS: atom_id res chain seq x y z
N MET A 1 -54.09 -63.38 51.87
CA MET A 1 -54.94 -62.67 50.90
C MET A 1 -54.22 -61.45 50.42
N VAL A 2 -53.66 -61.49 49.23
CA VAL A 2 -52.84 -60.38 48.61
C VAL A 2 -53.72 -59.68 47.63
N ASN A 3 -53.96 -58.35 47.88
CA ASN A 3 -54.78 -57.49 47.01
C ASN A 3 -53.85 -56.74 46.04
N ARG A 4 -53.88 -57.06 44.73
CA ARG A 4 -53.17 -56.37 43.68
C ARG A 4 -54.08 -55.29 43.14
N GLY A 5 -53.79 -54.01 43.49
CA GLY A 5 -54.40 -52.85 42.88
C GLY A 5 -53.68 -52.48 41.60
N SER A 6 -54.30 -52.75 40.44
CA SER A 6 -53.85 -52.23 39.11
C SER A 6 -54.28 -50.79 38.94
N ARG A 7 -53.34 -49.87 38.93
CA ARG A 7 -53.61 -48.49 38.51
C ARG A 7 -53.61 -48.41 36.99
N THR A 8 -54.76 -48.39 36.36
CA THR A 8 -54.93 -48.00 34.97
C THR A 8 -54.78 -46.50 34.82
N LEU A 9 -53.74 -46.05 34.13
CA LEU A 9 -53.59 -44.64 33.72
C LEU A 9 -54.72 -44.30 32.72
N SER A 10 -55.46 -43.23 33.04
CA SER A 10 -56.54 -42.72 32.22
C SER A 10 -56.06 -42.38 30.81
N ILE A 11 -56.87 -42.73 29.81
CA ILE A 11 -56.65 -42.49 28.36
C ILE A 11 -56.32 -41.04 28.07
N THR A 12 -56.88 -40.08 28.83
CA THR A 12 -56.61 -38.65 28.74
C THR A 12 -55.17 -38.24 28.99
N ASN A 13 -54.46 -38.87 29.92
CA ASN A 13 -53.06 -38.57 30.22
C ASN A 13 -52.09 -39.09 29.13
N ARG A 14 -52.49 -40.13 28.40
CA ARG A 14 -51.68 -40.66 27.30
C ARG A 14 -51.74 -39.73 26.05
N PHE A 15 -52.89 -39.11 25.78
CA PHE A 15 -53.07 -38.16 24.68
C PHE A 15 -52.29 -36.86 24.94
N CYS A 16 -52.32 -36.33 26.14
CA CYS A 16 -51.51 -35.15 26.50
C CYS A 16 -50.00 -35.38 26.41
N LEU A 17 -49.52 -36.53 26.83
CA LEU A 17 -48.08 -36.82 26.78
C LEU A 17 -47.55 -37.00 25.36
N VAL A 18 -48.33 -37.62 24.46
CA VAL A 18 -47.99 -37.75 23.04
C VAL A 18 -48.03 -36.40 22.31
N MET A 19 -48.98 -35.52 22.65
CA MET A 19 -49.07 -34.21 22.04
C MET A 19 -47.90 -33.27 22.47
N VAL A 20 -47.48 -33.30 23.73
CA VAL A 20 -46.31 -32.54 24.23
C VAL A 20 -45.00 -33.04 23.62
N LEU A 21 -44.84 -34.36 23.47
CA LEU A 21 -43.64 -34.92 22.85
C LEU A 21 -43.55 -34.62 21.34
N SER A 22 -44.65 -34.57 20.62
CA SER A 22 -44.68 -34.20 19.20
C SER A 22 -44.39 -32.71 18.97
N VAL A 23 -44.85 -31.82 19.87
CA VAL A 23 -44.52 -30.38 19.80
C VAL A 23 -43.06 -30.12 20.10
N LEU A 24 -42.50 -30.78 21.12
CA LEU A 24 -41.08 -30.68 21.44
C LEU A 24 -40.18 -31.23 20.33
N ALA A 25 -40.53 -32.34 19.69
CA ALA A 25 -39.79 -32.88 18.54
C ALA A 25 -39.85 -31.97 17.31
N GLY A 26 -41.03 -31.34 17.06
CA GLY A 26 -41.21 -30.36 15.96
C GLY A 26 -40.36 -29.08 16.16
N VAL A 27 -40.33 -28.56 17.38
CA VAL A 27 -39.55 -27.38 17.71
C VAL A 27 -38.03 -27.65 17.59
N THR A 28 -37.53 -28.79 18.09
CA THR A 28 -36.12 -29.15 17.95
C THR A 28 -35.72 -29.41 16.48
N TRP A 29 -36.60 -29.95 15.67
CA TRP A 29 -36.35 -30.15 14.23
C TRP A 29 -36.29 -28.85 13.46
N ILE A 30 -37.17 -27.86 13.77
CA ILE A 30 -37.13 -26.51 13.18
C ILE A 30 -35.84 -25.74 13.55
N PHE A 31 -35.44 -25.79 14.82
CA PHE A 31 -34.21 -25.12 15.24
C PHE A 31 -32.94 -25.81 14.69
N SER A 32 -32.94 -27.11 14.53
CA SER A 32 -31.83 -27.84 13.92
C SER A 32 -31.70 -27.52 12.43
N ASN A 33 -32.80 -27.51 11.68
CA ASN A 33 -32.78 -27.12 10.25
C ASN A 33 -32.48 -25.63 10.03
N ALA A 34 -32.94 -24.75 10.91
CA ALA A 34 -32.61 -23.32 10.86
C ALA A 34 -31.10 -23.07 11.11
N ARG A 35 -30.48 -23.84 12.04
CA ARG A 35 -29.02 -23.78 12.26
C ARG A 35 -28.22 -24.31 11.08
N LEU A 36 -28.66 -25.41 10.48
CA LEU A 36 -28.02 -25.98 9.28
C LEU A 36 -28.18 -25.06 8.07
N ALA A 37 -29.36 -24.47 7.87
CA ALA A 37 -29.60 -23.50 6.79
C ALA A 37 -28.80 -22.21 6.99
N PHE A 38 -28.67 -21.72 8.24
CA PHE A 38 -27.85 -20.56 8.56
C PHE A 38 -26.36 -20.84 8.38
N ALA A 39 -25.85 -22.01 8.81
CA ALA A 39 -24.48 -22.45 8.60
C ALA A 39 -24.17 -22.60 7.11
N ALA A 40 -25.06 -23.23 6.32
CA ALA A 40 -24.90 -23.36 4.88
C ALA A 40 -24.98 -22.01 4.15
N ALA A 41 -25.80 -21.06 4.61
CA ALA A 41 -25.89 -19.72 4.06
C ALA A 41 -24.63 -18.92 4.39
N VAL A 42 -24.05 -19.04 5.59
CA VAL A 42 -22.78 -18.41 5.98
C VAL A 42 -21.61 -19.03 5.20
N GLU A 43 -21.60 -20.32 4.99
CA GLU A 43 -20.57 -21.01 4.21
C GLU A 43 -20.66 -20.68 2.71
N SER A 44 -21.87 -20.55 2.16
CA SER A 44 -22.14 -20.10 0.79
C SER A 44 -21.80 -18.62 0.57
N ALA A 45 -22.01 -17.78 1.59
CA ALA A 45 -21.62 -16.35 1.53
C ALA A 45 -20.10 -16.16 1.65
N ALA A 46 -19.40 -17.08 2.35
CA ALA A 46 -17.96 -17.05 2.52
C ALA A 46 -17.19 -17.63 1.33
N SER A 47 -17.81 -18.43 0.46
CA SER A 47 -17.19 -18.97 -0.73
C SER A 47 -16.99 -17.88 -1.79
N ASN A 48 -15.79 -17.75 -2.35
CA ASN A 48 -15.56 -16.89 -3.50
C ASN A 48 -16.37 -17.46 -4.69
N PRO A 49 -17.26 -16.68 -5.36
CA PRO A 49 -18.13 -17.22 -6.41
C PRO A 49 -17.40 -17.62 -7.69
N SER A 50 -16.10 -17.31 -7.81
CA SER A 50 -15.30 -17.64 -9.00
C SER A 50 -14.13 -18.54 -8.64
N ASP A 51 -13.87 -19.55 -9.45
CA ASP A 51 -12.69 -20.43 -9.36
C ASP A 51 -11.38 -19.66 -9.63
N SER A 52 -11.47 -18.40 -10.06
CA SER A 52 -10.33 -17.55 -10.36
C SER A 52 -10.59 -16.08 -10.02
N ILE A 53 -9.52 -15.36 -9.69
CA ILE A 53 -9.50 -13.92 -9.44
C ILE A 53 -8.61 -13.26 -10.49
N ASN A 54 -9.16 -12.30 -11.24
CA ASN A 54 -8.37 -11.49 -12.15
C ASN A 54 -7.55 -10.46 -11.36
N LEU A 55 -6.25 -10.43 -11.56
CA LEU A 55 -5.35 -9.44 -10.98
C LEU A 55 -4.84 -8.49 -12.06
N LEU A 56 -5.39 -7.28 -12.10
CA LEU A 56 -4.99 -6.24 -13.03
C LEU A 56 -3.73 -5.53 -12.51
N ILE A 57 -2.71 -5.43 -13.37
CA ILE A 57 -1.44 -4.76 -13.02
C ILE A 57 -1.11 -3.73 -14.09
N GLY A 58 -1.10 -2.44 -13.72
CA GLY A 58 -0.78 -1.33 -14.62
C GLY A 58 0.71 -1.17 -14.92
N PHE A 59 1.49 -2.26 -14.92
CA PHE A 59 2.95 -2.26 -15.10
C PHE A 59 3.41 -3.42 -15.96
N ARG A 60 4.63 -3.29 -16.52
CA ARG A 60 5.27 -4.36 -17.30
C ARG A 60 5.54 -5.58 -16.42
N PRO A 61 5.43 -6.79 -16.98
CA PRO A 61 5.90 -8.00 -16.29
C PRO A 61 7.36 -7.84 -15.84
N GLY A 62 7.65 -8.28 -14.59
CA GLY A 62 8.98 -8.18 -13.98
C GLY A 62 9.34 -6.81 -13.39
N ALA A 63 8.54 -5.78 -13.59
CA ALA A 63 8.71 -4.53 -12.87
C ALA A 63 8.42 -4.71 -11.36
N ALA A 64 9.00 -3.85 -10.50
CA ALA A 64 8.83 -3.97 -9.05
C ALA A 64 7.36 -4.08 -8.61
N TYR A 65 6.46 -3.32 -9.20
CA TYR A 65 5.02 -3.40 -8.90
C TYR A 65 4.43 -4.77 -9.26
N ASP A 66 4.81 -5.34 -10.41
CA ASP A 66 4.38 -6.67 -10.84
C ASP A 66 4.92 -7.77 -9.91
N LEU A 67 6.19 -7.67 -9.52
CA LEU A 67 6.82 -8.63 -8.61
C LEU A 67 6.12 -8.64 -7.24
N TYR A 68 5.88 -7.48 -6.65
CA TYR A 68 5.16 -7.37 -5.37
C TYR A 68 3.71 -7.85 -5.46
N ALA A 69 3.00 -7.53 -6.55
CA ALA A 69 1.62 -7.96 -6.75
C ALA A 69 1.53 -9.50 -6.88
N ARG A 70 2.42 -10.11 -7.67
CA ARG A 70 2.48 -11.57 -7.84
C ARG A 70 2.91 -12.29 -6.56
N LEU A 71 3.89 -11.75 -5.84
CA LEU A 71 4.31 -12.29 -4.55
C LEU A 71 3.14 -12.28 -3.56
N SER A 72 2.48 -11.14 -3.40
CA SER A 72 1.33 -10.99 -2.50
C SER A 72 0.19 -11.95 -2.89
N ALA A 73 -0.20 -11.98 -4.17
CA ALA A 73 -1.26 -12.83 -4.67
C ALA A 73 -0.98 -14.32 -4.42
N ARG A 74 0.22 -14.80 -4.76
CA ARG A 74 0.61 -16.20 -4.58
C ARG A 74 0.54 -16.66 -3.13
N TYR A 75 0.94 -15.82 -2.19
CA TYR A 75 0.86 -16.17 -0.77
C TYR A 75 -0.55 -15.97 -0.19
N MET A 76 -1.33 -15.01 -0.68
CA MET A 76 -2.73 -14.85 -0.32
C MET A 76 -3.57 -16.10 -0.66
N LEU A 77 -3.26 -16.79 -1.76
CA LEU A 77 -3.94 -18.04 -2.16
C LEU A 77 -3.98 -19.09 -1.05
N ARG A 78 -2.97 -19.13 -0.18
CA ARG A 78 -2.90 -20.12 0.91
C ARG A 78 -3.98 -19.87 1.96
N TYR A 79 -4.47 -18.64 2.05
CA TYR A 79 -5.38 -18.16 3.09
C TYR A 79 -6.76 -17.78 2.55
N LEU A 80 -6.96 -17.82 1.22
CA LEU A 80 -8.27 -17.58 0.61
C LEU A 80 -9.12 -18.86 0.62
N PRO A 81 -10.41 -18.78 1.01
CA PRO A 81 -11.35 -19.90 0.87
C PRO A 81 -11.43 -20.36 -0.59
N GLY A 82 -11.52 -21.67 -0.80
CA GLY A 82 -11.62 -22.27 -2.14
C GLY A 82 -10.32 -22.25 -2.95
N LYS A 83 -9.26 -21.57 -2.47
CA LYS A 83 -7.95 -21.46 -3.13
C LYS A 83 -8.07 -21.10 -4.62
N PRO A 84 -8.72 -20.00 -4.97
CA PRO A 84 -8.95 -19.60 -6.36
C PRO A 84 -7.63 -19.37 -7.10
N ALA A 85 -7.58 -19.57 -8.41
CA ALA A 85 -6.41 -19.20 -9.20
C ALA A 85 -6.34 -17.67 -9.39
N PHE A 86 -5.15 -17.05 -9.33
CA PHE A 86 -4.97 -15.69 -9.80
C PHE A 86 -4.62 -15.67 -11.29
N LEU A 87 -5.44 -14.99 -12.09
CA LEU A 87 -5.19 -14.73 -13.50
C LEU A 87 -4.63 -13.30 -13.63
N VAL A 88 -3.34 -13.20 -13.96
CA VAL A 88 -2.67 -11.90 -14.00
C VAL A 88 -2.73 -11.29 -15.39
N GLU A 89 -3.22 -10.05 -15.47
CA GLU A 89 -3.28 -9.24 -16.67
C GLU A 89 -2.43 -7.96 -16.50
N ASN A 90 -1.32 -7.85 -17.24
CA ASN A 90 -0.47 -6.66 -17.25
C ASN A 90 -0.91 -5.67 -18.34
N LYS A 91 -1.07 -4.39 -17.97
CA LYS A 91 -1.44 -3.27 -18.86
C LYS A 91 -0.50 -2.09 -18.61
N PRO A 92 0.76 -2.16 -19.02
CA PRO A 92 1.80 -1.21 -18.64
C PRO A 92 1.58 0.21 -19.19
N GLU A 93 0.90 0.36 -20.30
CA GLU A 93 0.68 1.65 -20.96
C GLU A 93 -0.49 2.44 -20.38
N GLU A 94 -1.25 1.82 -19.49
CA GLU A 94 -2.53 2.32 -18.99
C GLU A 94 -2.62 2.35 -17.46
N ALA A 95 -1.57 2.80 -16.77
CA ALA A 95 -1.56 2.80 -15.29
C ALA A 95 -2.75 3.57 -14.68
N GLN A 96 -3.16 4.70 -15.30
CA GLN A 96 -4.37 5.42 -14.90
C GLN A 96 -5.65 4.74 -15.36
N GLU A 97 -5.65 4.07 -16.51
CA GLU A 97 -6.81 3.33 -16.98
C GLU A 97 -7.05 2.07 -16.14
N THR A 98 -5.99 1.46 -15.59
CA THR A 98 -6.14 0.35 -14.64
C THR A 98 -7.00 0.75 -13.44
N VAL A 99 -6.82 1.96 -12.88
CA VAL A 99 -7.70 2.41 -11.77
C VAL A 99 -9.10 2.73 -12.25
N ARG A 100 -9.28 3.32 -13.44
CA ARG A 100 -10.64 3.55 -13.99
C ARG A 100 -11.35 2.24 -14.28
N ARG A 101 -10.63 1.24 -14.78
CA ARG A 101 -11.17 -0.10 -15.05
C ARG A 101 -11.62 -0.79 -13.76
N ILE A 102 -10.76 -0.86 -12.74
CA ILE A 102 -11.16 -1.48 -11.47
C ILE A 102 -12.30 -0.71 -10.80
N TYR A 103 -12.33 0.62 -10.94
CA TYR A 103 -13.38 1.45 -10.36
C TYR A 103 -14.77 1.17 -10.97
N ARG A 104 -14.84 0.77 -12.25
CA ARG A 104 -16.07 0.42 -12.98
C ARG A 104 -16.40 -1.08 -12.94
N THR A 105 -15.49 -1.89 -12.45
CA THR A 105 -15.68 -3.35 -12.39
C THR A 105 -16.69 -3.71 -11.32
N LYS A 106 -17.45 -4.78 -11.54
CA LYS A 106 -18.44 -5.30 -10.59
C LYS A 106 -17.75 -5.69 -9.27
N ALA A 107 -18.35 -5.30 -8.16
CA ALA A 107 -17.81 -5.54 -6.81
C ALA A 107 -18.25 -6.94 -6.28
N ASP A 108 -17.88 -8.00 -6.99
CA ASP A 108 -18.22 -9.38 -6.64
C ASP A 108 -17.04 -10.20 -6.12
N GLY A 109 -15.84 -9.58 -6.03
CA GLY A 109 -14.63 -10.23 -5.57
C GLY A 109 -13.88 -11.02 -6.65
N ALA A 110 -14.35 -11.01 -7.91
CA ALA A 110 -13.67 -11.71 -9.00
C ALA A 110 -12.52 -10.91 -9.63
N THR A 111 -12.31 -9.64 -9.22
CA THR A 111 -11.24 -8.80 -9.78
C THR A 111 -10.58 -7.96 -8.68
N LEU A 112 -9.25 -7.97 -8.66
CA LEU A 112 -8.40 -7.09 -7.87
C LEU A 112 -7.47 -6.30 -8.79
N ALA A 113 -6.88 -5.22 -8.29
CA ALA A 113 -5.86 -4.47 -9.04
C ALA A 113 -4.69 -4.07 -8.16
N ALA A 114 -3.48 -4.09 -8.73
CA ALA A 114 -2.30 -3.46 -8.17
C ALA A 114 -2.10 -2.09 -8.83
N LEU A 115 -2.11 -1.03 -8.03
CA LEU A 115 -2.15 0.34 -8.48
C LEU A 115 -0.84 1.09 -8.24
N ILE A 116 -0.63 2.19 -8.98
CA ILE A 116 0.42 3.16 -8.67
C ILE A 116 0.03 3.96 -7.41
N PRO A 117 0.98 4.29 -6.55
CA PRO A 117 0.68 5.03 -5.32
C PRO A 117 0.33 6.50 -5.56
N ALA A 118 0.76 7.08 -6.69
CA ALA A 118 0.61 8.51 -6.98
C ALA A 118 -0.76 8.90 -7.60
N LEU A 119 -1.75 8.00 -7.60
CA LEU A 119 -3.09 8.28 -8.15
C LEU A 119 -3.82 9.42 -7.45
N TYR A 120 -3.56 9.65 -6.16
CA TYR A 120 -4.13 10.79 -5.44
C TYR A 120 -3.72 12.13 -6.06
N LEU A 121 -2.51 12.22 -6.63
CA LEU A 121 -2.05 13.41 -7.34
C LEU A 121 -2.92 13.69 -8.57
N ALA A 122 -3.29 12.64 -9.31
CA ALA A 122 -4.19 12.76 -10.44
C ALA A 122 -5.59 13.23 -9.99
N GLN A 123 -6.11 12.67 -8.89
CA GLN A 123 -7.40 13.08 -8.35
C GLN A 123 -7.40 14.51 -7.82
N LEU A 124 -6.38 14.92 -7.08
CA LEU A 124 -6.28 16.27 -6.51
C LEU A 124 -5.97 17.36 -7.55
N SER A 125 -5.22 17.02 -8.61
CA SER A 125 -4.81 17.98 -9.64
C SER A 125 -5.75 18.02 -10.85
N ALA A 126 -6.76 17.15 -10.89
CA ALA A 126 -7.67 17.06 -12.04
C ALA A 126 -8.48 18.34 -12.21
N LYS A 127 -8.41 18.93 -13.41
CA LYS A 127 -9.29 20.04 -13.84
C LYS A 127 -10.70 19.55 -14.20
N SER A 128 -10.86 18.24 -14.38
CA SER A 128 -12.11 17.51 -14.64
C SER A 128 -12.15 16.25 -13.80
N GLU A 129 -13.29 15.60 -13.69
CA GLU A 129 -13.39 14.35 -12.94
C GLU A 129 -12.40 13.29 -13.46
N PRO A 130 -11.56 12.71 -12.58
CA PRO A 130 -10.53 11.74 -13.00
C PRO A 130 -11.11 10.39 -13.44
N GLY A 131 -12.43 10.18 -13.24
CA GLY A 131 -13.13 8.94 -13.52
C GLY A 131 -12.97 7.86 -12.44
N PHE A 132 -12.47 8.24 -11.27
CA PHE A 132 -12.35 7.41 -10.07
C PHE A 132 -12.30 8.27 -8.81
N ASP A 133 -12.59 7.65 -7.67
CA ASP A 133 -12.49 8.25 -6.34
C ASP A 133 -11.76 7.25 -5.41
N LEU A 134 -10.55 7.58 -5.01
CA LEU A 134 -9.71 6.72 -4.17
C LEU A 134 -10.32 6.45 -2.80
N THR A 135 -11.18 7.36 -2.30
CA THR A 135 -11.86 7.19 -1.01
C THR A 135 -12.93 6.10 -1.04
N LYS A 136 -13.36 5.68 -2.24
CA LYS A 136 -14.39 4.65 -2.44
C LYS A 136 -13.83 3.28 -2.79
N LEU A 137 -12.54 3.19 -3.15
CA LEU A 137 -11.92 1.90 -3.44
C LEU A 137 -11.89 1.00 -2.20
N SER A 138 -12.04 -0.30 -2.41
CA SER A 138 -11.90 -1.30 -1.36
C SER A 138 -10.43 -1.69 -1.20
N TRP A 139 -9.74 -1.02 -0.29
CA TRP A 139 -8.30 -1.22 -0.06
C TRP A 139 -8.01 -2.55 0.63
N ILE A 140 -7.12 -3.37 0.06
CA ILE A 140 -6.74 -4.70 0.57
C ILE A 140 -5.49 -4.59 1.45
N GLY A 141 -4.44 -3.94 0.95
CA GLY A 141 -3.17 -3.73 1.63
C GLY A 141 -2.05 -3.33 0.68
N SER A 142 -0.87 -3.05 1.22
CA SER A 142 0.36 -2.76 0.47
C SER A 142 1.54 -3.50 1.11
N PRO A 143 2.28 -4.35 0.37
CA PRO A 143 3.34 -5.19 0.94
C PRO A 143 4.57 -4.40 1.36
N THR A 144 4.73 -3.18 0.90
CA THR A 144 5.87 -2.32 1.27
C THR A 144 5.53 -0.85 1.16
N LYS A 145 6.25 -0.02 1.91
CA LYS A 145 6.33 1.42 1.72
C LYS A 145 7.52 1.73 0.82
N SER A 146 7.51 2.89 0.16
CA SER A 146 8.55 3.26 -0.79
C SER A 146 9.07 4.67 -0.48
N HIS A 147 9.82 4.79 0.62
CA HIS A 147 10.40 6.06 1.02
C HIS A 147 11.59 6.47 0.14
N TYR A 148 11.97 7.73 0.22
CA TYR A 148 13.06 8.33 -0.56
C TYR A 148 14.28 8.58 0.31
N LEU A 149 15.43 8.67 -0.35
CA LEU A 149 16.66 9.20 0.22
C LEU A 149 17.26 10.27 -0.69
N LEU A 150 18.11 11.10 -0.11
CA LEU A 150 19.01 12.00 -0.82
C LEU A 150 20.43 11.51 -0.58
N TYR A 151 21.12 11.09 -1.64
CA TYR A 151 22.56 10.86 -1.56
C TYR A 151 23.36 12.03 -2.13
N MET A 152 24.58 12.16 -1.63
CA MET A 152 25.53 13.21 -1.99
C MET A 152 26.89 12.58 -2.27
N SER A 153 27.58 13.03 -3.31
CA SER A 153 28.99 12.67 -3.54
C SER A 153 29.83 13.06 -2.32
N THR A 154 30.73 12.18 -1.89
CA THR A 154 31.64 12.48 -0.76
C THR A 154 32.65 13.57 -1.08
N LYS A 155 32.87 13.87 -2.37
CA LYS A 155 33.68 15.00 -2.84
C LYS A 155 33.00 16.37 -2.63
N ALA A 156 31.66 16.37 -2.47
CA ALA A 156 30.91 17.60 -2.19
C ALA A 156 31.07 18.02 -0.72
N PRO A 157 31.12 19.31 -0.41
CA PRO A 157 31.35 19.80 0.96
C PRO A 157 30.17 19.61 1.91
N PHE A 158 29.02 19.12 1.41
CA PHE A 158 27.78 18.99 2.17
C PHE A 158 27.70 17.61 2.84
N LYS A 159 27.70 17.59 4.18
CA LYS A 159 27.60 16.36 4.98
C LYS A 159 26.23 16.17 5.62
N THR A 160 25.49 17.28 5.80
CA THR A 160 24.18 17.32 6.46
C THR A 160 23.22 18.25 5.71
N MET A 161 21.93 18.20 6.03
CA MET A 161 20.95 19.14 5.51
C MET A 161 21.20 20.58 6.00
N ARG A 162 21.85 20.73 7.15
CA ARG A 162 22.29 22.04 7.67
C ARG A 162 23.36 22.67 6.78
N ASP A 163 24.35 21.89 6.33
CA ASP A 163 25.38 22.39 5.42
C ASP A 163 24.76 22.89 4.10
N ILE A 164 23.73 22.20 3.61
CA ILE A 164 22.99 22.59 2.39
C ILE A 164 22.19 23.87 2.62
N ARG A 165 21.53 24.00 3.78
CA ARG A 165 20.72 25.18 4.10
C ARG A 165 21.57 26.43 4.31
N ASP A 166 22.65 26.30 5.06
CA ASP A 166 23.50 27.41 5.52
C ASP A 166 24.64 27.71 4.53
N GLY A 167 24.83 26.84 3.52
CA GLY A 167 25.89 26.98 2.50
C GLY A 167 25.63 28.13 1.54
N ALA A 168 26.73 28.83 1.16
CA ALA A 168 26.67 29.97 0.23
C ALA A 168 26.27 29.55 -1.20
N THR A 169 26.65 28.35 -1.62
CA THR A 169 26.35 27.81 -2.96
C THR A 169 25.54 26.53 -2.82
N PRO A 170 24.39 26.41 -3.50
CA PRO A 170 23.57 25.20 -3.43
C PRO A 170 24.27 24.02 -4.13
N PRO A 171 24.12 22.77 -3.65
CA PRO A 171 24.55 21.60 -4.38
C PRO A 171 23.81 21.44 -5.70
N LEU A 172 24.52 20.98 -6.74
CA LEU A 172 23.93 20.66 -8.03
C LEU A 172 23.47 19.20 -8.04
N CYS A 173 22.14 18.98 -8.06
CA CYS A 173 21.55 17.65 -8.15
C CYS A 173 21.07 17.33 -9.56
N GLY A 174 21.16 16.07 -9.96
CA GLY A 174 20.60 15.58 -11.20
C GLY A 174 19.12 15.23 -11.09
N ALA A 175 18.34 15.59 -12.10
CA ALA A 175 16.90 15.29 -12.19
C ALA A 175 16.47 14.99 -13.63
N GLY A 176 15.44 14.17 -13.78
CA GLY A 176 14.80 13.93 -15.08
C GLY A 176 13.81 15.05 -15.44
N THR A 177 12.53 14.73 -15.38
CA THR A 177 11.43 15.70 -15.53
C THR A 177 10.92 16.16 -14.16
N GLU A 178 10.03 17.15 -14.14
CA GLU A 178 9.41 17.68 -12.93
C GLU A 178 8.61 16.65 -12.13
N THR A 179 8.20 15.56 -12.76
CA THR A 179 7.46 14.46 -12.11
C THR A 179 8.35 13.38 -11.49
N THR A 180 9.67 13.47 -11.67
CA THR A 180 10.63 12.52 -11.12
C THR A 180 11.03 12.87 -9.67
N THR A 181 11.43 11.85 -8.90
CA THR A 181 11.92 12.00 -7.52
C THR A 181 13.13 12.92 -7.42
N GLY A 182 14.00 12.90 -8.44
CA GLY A 182 15.17 13.78 -8.52
C GLY A 182 14.81 15.26 -8.53
N TYR A 183 13.61 15.63 -8.99
CA TYR A 183 13.11 16.99 -9.01
C TYR A 183 12.27 17.32 -7.76
N TYR A 184 11.13 16.65 -7.56
CA TYR A 184 10.18 17.11 -6.55
C TYR A 184 10.63 16.86 -5.11
N VAL A 185 11.51 15.87 -4.86
CA VAL A 185 12.01 15.62 -3.50
C VAL A 185 12.97 16.73 -3.02
N PRO A 186 13.99 17.17 -3.79
CA PRO A 186 14.75 18.37 -3.44
C PRO A 186 13.88 19.63 -3.31
N LYS A 187 12.88 19.82 -4.19
CA LYS A 187 11.93 20.96 -4.09
C LYS A 187 11.11 20.90 -2.79
N LEU A 188 10.71 19.72 -2.37
CA LEU A 188 10.06 19.54 -1.07
C LEU A 188 10.99 19.96 0.09
N PHE A 189 12.29 19.63 0.02
CA PHE A 189 13.25 20.02 1.04
C PHE A 189 13.47 21.54 1.06
N GLU A 190 13.45 22.21 -0.10
CA GLU A 190 13.47 23.68 -0.18
C GLU A 190 12.29 24.29 0.57
N GLU A 191 11.07 23.82 0.31
CA GLU A 191 9.84 24.33 0.94
C GLU A 191 9.76 24.01 2.44
N THR A 192 10.29 22.87 2.87
CA THR A 192 10.09 22.37 4.23
C THR A 192 11.25 22.64 5.17
N LEU A 193 12.47 22.69 4.66
CA LEU A 193 13.70 22.85 5.45
C LEU A 193 14.42 24.19 5.18
N GLY A 194 13.98 24.95 4.17
CA GLY A 194 14.67 26.19 3.75
C GLY A 194 16.02 25.93 3.11
N THR A 195 16.27 24.72 2.62
CA THR A 195 17.47 24.38 1.83
C THR A 195 17.36 24.98 0.43
N LYS A 196 18.46 24.97 -0.32
CA LYS A 196 18.49 25.36 -1.74
C LYS A 196 19.21 24.30 -2.54
N PHE A 197 18.69 23.98 -3.73
CA PHE A 197 19.30 23.04 -4.67
C PHE A 197 19.35 23.68 -6.06
N ALA A 198 20.49 23.55 -6.73
CA ALA A 198 20.53 23.71 -8.17
C ALA A 198 20.17 22.36 -8.82
N LEU A 199 19.32 22.37 -9.86
CA LEU A 199 18.89 21.16 -10.53
C LEU A 199 19.35 21.16 -11.98
N ARG A 200 20.11 20.12 -12.37
CA ARG A 200 20.38 19.83 -13.78
C ARG A 200 19.33 18.85 -14.28
N MET A 201 18.48 19.35 -15.14
CA MET A 201 17.36 18.60 -15.72
C MET A 201 17.77 17.83 -16.97
N GLY A 202 16.91 16.88 -17.42
CA GLY A 202 17.04 16.22 -18.70
C GLY A 202 17.74 14.86 -18.66
N PHE A 203 17.97 14.28 -17.51
CA PHE A 203 18.38 12.87 -17.41
C PHE A 203 17.19 11.96 -17.72
N GLU A 204 17.32 11.12 -18.74
CA GLU A 204 16.22 10.24 -19.18
C GLU A 204 15.92 9.16 -18.13
N GLU A 205 16.98 8.55 -17.58
CA GLU A 205 16.86 7.50 -16.59
C GLU A 205 17.77 7.72 -15.35
N GLY A 206 17.53 6.91 -14.33
CA GLY A 206 18.32 6.96 -13.11
C GLY A 206 19.81 6.68 -13.31
N PRO A 207 20.19 5.63 -14.03
CA PRO A 207 21.61 5.34 -14.31
C PRO A 207 22.38 6.48 -14.99
N ASP A 208 21.73 7.30 -15.81
CA ASP A 208 22.37 8.45 -16.46
C ASP A 208 22.75 9.52 -15.42
N THR A 209 21.87 9.77 -14.47
CA THR A 209 22.13 10.68 -13.34
C THR A 209 23.26 10.14 -12.48
N ASP A 210 23.27 8.84 -12.21
CA ASP A 210 24.29 8.20 -11.37
C ASP A 210 25.66 8.27 -12.04
N ALA A 211 25.75 8.00 -13.34
CA ALA A 211 26.98 8.19 -14.10
C ALA A 211 27.49 9.64 -14.08
N ALA A 212 26.57 10.62 -14.12
CA ALA A 212 26.93 12.04 -14.00
C ALA A 212 27.46 12.39 -12.59
N VAL A 213 26.95 11.74 -11.53
CA VAL A 213 27.52 11.86 -10.16
C VAL A 213 28.94 11.29 -10.11
N GLU A 214 29.18 10.12 -10.69
CA GLU A 214 30.53 9.53 -10.73
C GLU A 214 31.55 10.43 -11.44
N ARG A 215 31.14 11.03 -12.57
CA ARG A 215 31.99 11.97 -13.33
C ARG A 215 32.14 13.34 -12.64
N GLY A 216 31.36 13.59 -11.57
CA GLY A 216 31.36 14.89 -10.86
C GLY A 216 30.61 16.00 -11.59
N GLU A 217 29.78 15.68 -12.58
CA GLU A 217 28.95 16.63 -13.32
C GLU A 217 27.77 17.16 -12.47
N VAL A 218 27.26 16.32 -11.58
CA VAL A 218 26.31 16.65 -10.51
C VAL A 218 26.80 16.06 -9.20
N GLN A 219 26.29 16.58 -8.08
CA GLN A 219 26.76 16.22 -6.74
C GLN A 219 25.79 15.31 -6.00
N CYS A 220 24.53 15.28 -6.38
CA CYS A 220 23.47 14.62 -5.61
C CYS A 220 22.31 14.14 -6.48
N ARG A 221 21.53 13.21 -5.91
CA ARG A 221 20.28 12.72 -6.46
C ARG A 221 19.35 12.24 -5.35
N ALA A 222 18.06 12.44 -5.52
CA ALA A 222 17.02 11.81 -4.71
C ALA A 222 16.38 10.65 -5.47
N LEU A 223 16.20 9.50 -4.79
CA LEU A 223 15.54 8.31 -5.32
C LEU A 223 14.91 7.50 -4.19
N THR A 224 14.22 6.40 -4.53
CA THR A 224 13.66 5.49 -3.51
C THR A 224 14.76 4.73 -2.78
N ILE A 225 14.56 4.48 -1.49
CA ILE A 225 15.49 3.67 -0.67
C ILE A 225 15.65 2.28 -1.26
N ASP A 226 14.55 1.66 -1.70
CA ASP A 226 14.60 0.32 -2.32
C ASP A 226 15.39 0.33 -3.63
N GLY A 227 15.19 1.35 -4.47
CA GLY A 227 15.99 1.52 -5.69
C GLY A 227 17.48 1.64 -5.39
N PHE A 228 17.84 2.36 -4.31
CA PHE A 228 19.22 2.52 -3.90
C PHE A 228 19.87 1.20 -3.43
N PHE A 229 19.14 0.34 -2.73
CA PHE A 229 19.70 -0.91 -2.20
C PHE A 229 19.52 -2.13 -3.11
N SER A 230 18.81 -2.01 -4.24
CA SER A 230 18.41 -3.16 -5.05
C SER A 230 19.44 -3.58 -6.11
N HIS A 231 20.34 -2.69 -6.54
CA HIS A 231 21.26 -2.96 -7.65
C HIS A 231 22.49 -2.05 -7.64
N GLU A 232 23.52 -2.44 -8.40
CA GLU A 232 24.70 -1.60 -8.65
C GLU A 232 24.30 -0.29 -9.38
N PRO A 233 25.07 0.82 -9.16
CA PRO A 233 26.38 0.86 -8.49
C PRO A 233 26.33 1.09 -6.96
N TYR A 234 25.17 1.18 -6.34
CA TYR A 234 25.01 1.73 -4.99
C TYR A 234 25.67 0.91 -3.88
N PRO A 235 25.59 -0.45 -3.83
CA PRO A 235 26.32 -1.23 -2.83
C PRO A 235 27.84 -1.00 -2.91
N THR A 236 28.37 -0.91 -4.14
CA THR A 236 29.77 -0.59 -4.38
C THR A 236 30.11 0.83 -3.93
N TRP A 237 29.26 1.81 -4.17
CA TRP A 237 29.47 3.19 -3.78
C TRP A 237 29.50 3.40 -2.27
N ILE A 238 28.61 2.72 -1.53
CA ILE A 238 28.62 2.74 -0.07
C ILE A 238 29.92 2.13 0.45
N LYS A 239 30.31 0.95 -0.05
CA LYS A 239 31.53 0.26 0.38
C LYS A 239 32.80 1.06 0.10
N LYS A 240 32.85 1.81 -1.01
CA LYS A 240 33.97 2.66 -1.41
C LYS A 240 33.86 4.09 -0.94
N GLU A 241 32.84 4.44 -0.17
CA GLU A 241 32.55 5.79 0.31
C GLU A 241 32.52 6.85 -0.82
N ILE A 242 32.00 6.48 -1.99
CA ILE A 242 31.84 7.40 -3.13
C ILE A 242 30.72 8.39 -2.86
N VAL A 243 29.63 7.93 -2.22
CA VAL A 243 28.51 8.74 -1.81
C VAL A 243 28.19 8.58 -0.32
N ARG A 244 27.57 9.57 0.24
CA ARG A 244 26.93 9.52 1.56
C ARG A 244 25.43 9.79 1.44
N ILE A 245 24.61 9.17 2.28
CA ILE A 245 23.21 9.46 2.36
C ILE A 245 23.02 10.52 3.44
N VAL A 246 22.40 11.66 3.09
CA VAL A 246 22.29 12.83 3.98
C VAL A 246 20.90 12.99 4.59
N LEU A 247 19.89 12.37 3.99
CA LEU A 247 18.51 12.41 4.46
C LEU A 247 17.72 11.21 3.94
N GLN A 248 16.76 10.74 4.73
CA GLN A 248 15.74 9.80 4.31
C GLN A 248 14.35 10.34 4.64
N THR A 249 13.34 9.93 3.85
CA THR A 249 11.96 10.31 4.12
C THR A 249 11.19 9.30 4.93
N GLY A 250 10.40 9.15 5.57
CA GLY A 250 9.75 8.13 6.38
C GLY A 250 9.52 8.66 7.79
N SER A 251 8.52 8.16 8.43
CA SER A 251 8.22 8.51 9.82
C SER A 251 9.20 7.89 10.83
N LYS A 252 9.94 6.88 10.37
CA LYS A 252 11.00 6.18 11.13
C LYS A 252 12.19 5.96 10.22
N ARG A 253 13.37 5.80 10.80
CA ARG A 253 14.59 5.44 10.06
C ARG A 253 14.46 4.03 9.49
N ASP A 254 14.87 3.87 8.22
CA ASP A 254 15.02 2.56 7.59
C ASP A 254 16.11 1.76 8.31
N ALA A 255 15.89 0.46 8.50
CA ALA A 255 16.84 -0.41 9.20
C ALA A 255 18.23 -0.47 8.52
N ARG A 256 18.29 -0.23 7.21
CA ARG A 256 19.54 -0.14 6.42
C ARG A 256 20.25 1.21 6.59
N LEU A 257 19.54 2.24 7.12
CA LEU A 257 20.00 3.61 7.28
C LEU A 257 19.86 4.13 8.73
N PRO A 258 20.34 3.37 9.75
CA PRO A 258 20.07 3.70 11.16
C PRO A 258 20.69 5.03 11.61
N ASN A 259 21.75 5.49 10.92
CA ASN A 259 22.47 6.72 11.25
C ASN A 259 22.08 7.92 10.39
N VAL A 260 21.18 7.75 9.41
CA VAL A 260 20.72 8.83 8.54
C VAL A 260 19.44 9.43 9.13
N PRO A 261 19.36 10.76 9.35
CA PRO A 261 18.16 11.37 9.90
C PRO A 261 16.99 11.29 8.93
N THR A 262 15.78 11.19 9.48
CA THR A 262 14.56 11.33 8.71
C THR A 262 14.26 12.80 8.41
N LEU A 263 13.44 13.05 7.38
CA LEU A 263 12.94 14.40 7.09
C LEU A 263 12.25 15.01 8.33
N TYR A 264 11.48 14.21 9.08
CA TYR A 264 10.75 14.70 10.25
C TYR A 264 11.68 15.06 11.40
N GLU A 265 12.77 14.32 11.64
CA GLU A 265 13.80 14.66 12.62
C GLU A 265 14.50 15.98 12.25
N VAL A 266 14.82 16.20 10.96
CA VAL A 266 15.41 17.47 10.51
C VAL A 266 14.39 18.62 10.56
N MET A 267 13.10 18.34 10.31
CA MET A 267 12.03 19.34 10.50
C MET A 267 11.89 19.75 11.97
N ASP A 268 12.09 18.84 12.92
CA ASP A 268 12.11 19.16 14.36
C ASP A 268 13.30 20.05 14.70
N GLU A 269 14.49 19.67 14.22
CA GLU A 269 15.72 20.46 14.39
C GLU A 269 15.59 21.87 13.84
N PHE A 270 14.98 22.01 12.65
CA PHE A 270 14.84 23.30 11.95
C PHE A 270 13.57 24.07 12.35
N LYS A 271 12.79 23.53 13.27
CA LYS A 271 11.51 24.11 13.75
C LYS A 271 10.54 24.40 12.63
N THR A 272 10.45 23.48 11.67
CA THR A 272 9.57 23.59 10.50
C THR A 272 8.11 23.79 10.92
N SER A 273 7.42 24.74 10.29
CA SER A 273 6.03 25.06 10.58
C SER A 273 5.07 23.90 10.33
N ALA A 274 3.93 23.88 11.02
CA ALA A 274 2.89 22.88 10.83
C ALA A 274 2.39 22.81 9.37
N ALA A 275 2.25 23.96 8.70
CA ALA A 275 1.85 24.06 7.31
C ALA A 275 2.83 23.34 6.35
N ASN A 276 4.14 23.52 6.57
CA ASN A 276 5.17 22.84 5.78
C ASN A 276 5.26 21.35 6.09
N ARG A 277 5.01 20.95 7.34
CA ARG A 277 4.90 19.53 7.70
C ARG A 277 3.71 18.84 7.03
N ASN A 278 2.58 19.52 6.94
CA ASN A 278 1.41 19.01 6.21
C ASN A 278 1.67 18.92 4.70
N LEU A 279 2.41 19.87 4.12
CA LEU A 279 2.86 19.77 2.73
C LEU A 279 3.74 18.53 2.51
N ALA A 280 4.68 18.27 3.41
CA ALA A 280 5.51 17.07 3.33
C ALA A 280 4.68 15.79 3.38
N LYS A 281 3.74 15.68 4.32
CA LYS A 281 2.83 14.52 4.40
C LYS A 281 2.05 14.33 3.10
N LEU A 282 1.53 15.40 2.51
CA LEU A 282 0.77 15.32 1.25
C LEU A 282 1.64 14.90 0.07
N VAL A 283 2.80 15.50 -0.11
CA VAL A 283 3.73 15.18 -1.22
C VAL A 283 4.28 13.75 -1.09
N LEU A 284 4.57 13.31 0.13
CA LEU A 284 5.14 12.00 0.41
C LEU A 284 4.10 10.87 0.59
N ALA A 285 2.80 11.17 0.49
CA ALA A 285 1.76 10.16 0.68
C ALA A 285 1.91 8.95 -0.27
N SER A 286 2.45 9.16 -1.49
CA SER A 286 2.78 8.05 -2.40
C SER A 286 3.71 7.02 -1.78
N SER A 287 4.62 7.44 -0.90
CA SER A 287 5.53 6.54 -0.18
C SER A 287 4.78 5.61 0.77
N ASP A 288 3.76 6.14 1.46
CA ASP A 288 2.97 5.39 2.43
C ASP A 288 1.92 4.49 1.75
N PHE A 289 1.38 4.88 0.59
CA PHE A 289 0.58 3.99 -0.24
C PHE A 289 1.42 2.80 -0.76
N GLY A 290 2.67 3.01 -1.07
CA GLY A 290 3.64 1.97 -1.45
C GLY A 290 3.30 1.20 -2.72
N ARG A 291 2.83 -0.04 -2.62
CA ARG A 291 2.46 -0.96 -3.71
C ARG A 291 1.04 -1.49 -3.50
N PRO A 292 0.01 -0.61 -3.53
CA PRO A 292 -1.30 -0.97 -3.04
C PRO A 292 -2.04 -1.95 -3.94
N MET A 293 -2.77 -2.87 -3.30
CA MET A 293 -3.74 -3.76 -3.90
C MET A 293 -5.15 -3.35 -3.46
N VAL A 294 -6.07 -3.28 -4.41
CA VAL A 294 -7.46 -2.86 -4.21
C VAL A 294 -8.45 -3.78 -4.89
N ALA A 295 -9.71 -3.73 -4.44
CA ALA A 295 -10.88 -4.23 -5.13
C ALA A 295 -11.79 -3.08 -5.56
N PRO A 296 -12.82 -3.34 -6.40
CA PRO A 296 -13.79 -2.34 -6.82
C PRO A 296 -14.50 -1.63 -5.64
N PRO A 297 -15.02 -0.41 -5.86
CA PRO A 297 -15.86 0.27 -4.87
C PRO A 297 -17.10 -0.56 -4.52
N GLY A 298 -17.47 -0.57 -3.24
CA GLY A 298 -18.70 -1.24 -2.79
C GLY A 298 -18.57 -2.77 -2.70
N LEU A 299 -17.36 -3.32 -2.63
CA LEU A 299 -17.20 -4.74 -2.32
C LEU A 299 -17.87 -5.06 -0.98
N PRO A 300 -18.75 -6.11 -0.90
CA PRO A 300 -19.39 -6.51 0.35
C PRO A 300 -18.39 -6.68 1.50
N GLY A 301 -18.75 -6.23 2.70
CA GLY A 301 -17.83 -6.13 3.84
C GLY A 301 -17.24 -7.48 4.28
N ASP A 302 -18.00 -8.56 4.18
CA ASP A 302 -17.58 -9.95 4.42
C ASP A 302 -16.49 -10.38 3.42
N ARG A 303 -16.66 -10.06 2.14
CA ARG A 303 -15.69 -10.31 1.07
C ARG A 303 -14.41 -9.50 1.26
N LEU A 304 -14.56 -8.20 1.53
CA LEU A 304 -13.43 -7.33 1.82
C LEU A 304 -12.63 -7.85 3.01
N LYS A 305 -13.32 -8.32 4.06
CA LYS A 305 -12.69 -8.92 5.23
C LYS A 305 -11.88 -10.16 4.87
N ILE A 306 -12.40 -11.06 4.03
CA ILE A 306 -11.71 -12.26 3.56
C ILE A 306 -10.39 -11.89 2.86
N PHE A 307 -10.43 -10.92 1.94
CA PHE A 307 -9.21 -10.47 1.24
C PHE A 307 -8.20 -9.81 2.18
N ARG A 308 -8.64 -8.96 3.09
CA ARG A 308 -7.77 -8.31 4.09
C ARG A 308 -7.14 -9.32 5.04
N ASP A 309 -7.90 -10.31 5.50
CA ASP A 309 -7.39 -11.36 6.37
C ASP A 309 -6.36 -12.24 5.65
N ALA A 310 -6.66 -12.65 4.41
CA ALA A 310 -5.72 -13.41 3.59
C ALA A 310 -4.44 -12.61 3.31
N TYR A 311 -4.56 -11.32 3.01
CA TYR A 311 -3.41 -10.43 2.83
C TYR A 311 -2.59 -10.32 4.13
N ASN A 312 -3.22 -10.03 5.26
CA ASN A 312 -2.53 -9.85 6.54
C ASN A 312 -1.83 -11.13 7.01
N GLN A 313 -2.38 -12.31 6.70
CA GLN A 313 -1.74 -13.59 6.95
C GLN A 313 -0.57 -13.83 5.99
N ALA A 314 -0.75 -13.53 4.70
CA ALA A 314 0.31 -13.64 3.70
C ALA A 314 1.54 -12.80 4.05
N MET A 315 1.36 -11.57 4.55
CA MET A 315 2.46 -10.68 4.95
C MET A 315 3.25 -11.19 6.18
N LYS A 316 2.71 -12.16 6.91
CA LYS A 316 3.36 -12.82 8.06
C LYS A 316 3.86 -14.24 7.73
N ASP A 317 3.57 -14.73 6.53
CA ASP A 317 3.98 -16.07 6.08
C ASP A 317 5.51 -16.18 6.02
N SER A 318 6.10 -17.12 6.73
CA SER A 318 7.55 -17.30 6.78
C SER A 318 8.16 -17.60 5.41
N GLY A 319 7.42 -18.26 4.53
CA GLY A 319 7.84 -18.52 3.16
C GLY A 319 7.90 -17.23 2.33
N LEU A 320 6.90 -16.33 2.47
CA LEU A 320 6.93 -15.02 1.82
C LEU A 320 8.12 -14.19 2.30
N LEU A 321 8.34 -14.14 3.61
CA LEU A 321 9.44 -13.36 4.19
C LEU A 321 10.81 -13.91 3.78
N LEU A 322 10.94 -15.23 3.68
CA LEU A 322 12.17 -15.87 3.21
C LEU A 322 12.43 -15.57 1.73
N GLU A 323 11.41 -15.70 0.88
CA GLU A 323 11.51 -15.41 -0.55
C GLU A 323 11.81 -13.92 -0.82
N ALA A 324 11.15 -13.02 -0.11
CA ALA A 324 11.42 -11.58 -0.18
C ALA A 324 12.87 -11.26 0.23
N LYS A 325 13.39 -11.92 1.26
CA LYS A 325 14.79 -11.75 1.71
C LYS A 325 15.83 -12.26 0.71
N GLN A 326 15.46 -13.25 -0.10
CA GLN A 326 16.32 -13.79 -1.18
C GLN A 326 16.23 -12.97 -2.48
N SER A 327 15.31 -12.04 -2.57
CA SER A 327 15.09 -11.14 -3.69
C SER A 327 15.24 -9.68 -3.20
N PRO A 328 15.38 -8.69 -4.10
CA PRO A 328 15.49 -7.28 -3.71
C PRO A 328 14.14 -6.68 -3.27
N LEU A 329 13.27 -7.46 -2.63
CA LEU A 329 11.94 -7.06 -2.20
C LEU A 329 11.89 -6.88 -0.68
N GLU A 330 11.66 -5.66 -0.22
CA GLU A 330 11.45 -5.37 1.19
C GLU A 330 9.98 -5.53 1.58
N ILE A 331 9.71 -6.19 2.69
CA ILE A 331 8.37 -6.35 3.25
C ILE A 331 8.21 -5.43 4.46
N ASN A 332 7.44 -4.35 4.27
CA ASN A 332 7.04 -3.39 5.30
C ASN A 332 5.56 -3.04 5.09
N PRO A 333 4.67 -3.96 5.48
CA PRO A 333 3.29 -3.94 5.03
C PRO A 333 2.46 -2.84 5.69
N THR A 334 1.49 -2.33 4.91
CA THR A 334 0.40 -1.46 5.37
C THR A 334 -0.91 -2.20 5.16
N THR A 335 -1.78 -2.20 6.16
CA THR A 335 -3.09 -2.86 6.07
C THR A 335 -4.06 -2.08 5.18
N GLY A 336 -5.11 -2.76 4.69
CA GLY A 336 -6.15 -2.11 3.89
C GLY A 336 -6.89 -1.02 4.66
N GLN A 337 -7.07 -1.19 5.96
CA GLN A 337 -7.69 -0.19 6.83
C GLN A 337 -6.85 1.08 6.94
N GLU A 338 -5.54 0.94 7.14
CA GLU A 338 -4.62 2.09 7.17
C GLU A 338 -4.58 2.83 5.83
N LEU A 339 -4.59 2.11 4.71
CA LEU A 339 -4.64 2.71 3.36
C LEU A 339 -5.96 3.44 3.11
N GLU A 340 -7.08 2.91 3.59
CA GLU A 340 -8.39 3.57 3.48
C GLU A 340 -8.42 4.89 4.27
N VAL A 341 -7.86 4.91 5.49
CA VAL A 341 -7.70 6.13 6.28
C VAL A 341 -6.81 7.12 5.55
N LEU A 342 -5.63 6.68 5.08
CA LEU A 342 -4.70 7.50 4.33
C LEU A 342 -5.34 8.12 3.08
N ALA A 343 -6.12 7.34 2.31
CA ALA A 343 -6.81 7.84 1.12
C ALA A 343 -7.80 8.96 1.47
N LYS A 344 -8.59 8.79 2.54
CA LYS A 344 -9.52 9.82 3.02
C LYS A 344 -8.79 11.08 3.48
N GLU A 345 -7.72 10.93 4.26
CA GLU A 345 -6.92 12.05 4.76
C GLU A 345 -6.26 12.84 3.62
N VAL A 346 -5.69 12.15 2.64
CA VAL A 346 -5.00 12.78 1.51
C VAL A 346 -5.98 13.53 0.60
N ILE A 347 -7.15 12.95 0.32
CA ILE A 347 -8.13 13.59 -0.57
C ILE A 347 -8.88 14.75 0.12
N ALA A 348 -8.99 14.74 1.45
CA ALA A 348 -9.63 15.81 2.22
C ALA A 348 -8.74 17.04 2.48
N GLN A 349 -7.54 17.11 1.86
CA GLN A 349 -6.62 18.22 2.12
C GLN A 349 -7.15 19.57 1.62
N PRO A 350 -6.85 20.69 2.32
CA PRO A 350 -7.26 22.05 1.93
C PRO A 350 -6.75 22.42 0.53
N LYS A 351 -7.55 23.17 -0.21
CA LYS A 351 -7.24 23.57 -1.60
C LYS A 351 -5.93 24.38 -1.74
N ASP A 352 -5.62 25.21 -0.78
CA ASP A 352 -4.36 25.97 -0.74
C ASP A 352 -3.14 25.08 -0.59
N LEU A 353 -3.23 24.02 0.23
CA LEU A 353 -2.19 23.02 0.39
C LEU A 353 -2.01 22.20 -0.90
N VAL A 354 -3.11 21.81 -1.54
CA VAL A 354 -3.09 21.12 -2.84
C VAL A 354 -2.48 22.02 -3.92
N ALA A 355 -2.80 23.32 -3.94
CA ALA A 355 -2.20 24.26 -4.89
C ALA A 355 -0.67 24.38 -4.68
N ARG A 356 -0.20 24.43 -3.43
CA ARG A 356 1.24 24.41 -3.12
C ARG A 356 1.92 23.13 -3.59
N MET A 357 1.30 21.97 -3.34
CA MET A 357 1.80 20.69 -3.83
C MET A 357 1.90 20.68 -5.37
N ASN A 358 0.85 21.12 -6.06
CA ASN A 358 0.85 21.16 -7.53
C ASN A 358 1.97 22.08 -8.07
N LYS A 359 2.14 23.26 -7.51
CA LYS A 359 3.24 24.17 -7.86
C LYS A 359 4.61 23.52 -7.65
N LEU A 360 4.81 22.83 -6.51
CA LEU A 360 6.05 22.13 -6.19
C LEU A 360 6.36 21.02 -7.20
N MET A 361 5.32 20.35 -7.72
CA MET A 361 5.44 19.24 -8.67
C MET A 361 5.37 19.70 -10.14
N GLY A 362 5.49 20.99 -10.42
CA GLY A 362 5.48 21.55 -11.79
C GLY A 362 4.12 21.39 -12.50
N ARG A 363 3.00 21.42 -11.75
CA ARG A 363 1.64 21.22 -12.27
C ARG A 363 0.77 22.47 -12.18
#